data_25c648854ddcaaf1f9e613f283c461a5
#
_entry.id   25c648854ddcaaf1f9e613f283c461a5
#
_cell.length_a   1.000
_cell.length_b   1.000
_cell.length_c   1.000
_cell.angle_alpha   90.00
_cell.angle_beta   90.00
_cell.angle_gamma   90.00
#
_symmetry.space_group_name_H-M   'P 1'
#
loop_
_entity.id
_entity.type
_entity.pdbx_description
1 polymer ?
#
loop_
_entity_poly.entity_id
_entity_poly.type
_entity_poly.pdbx_seq_one_letter_code
_entity_poly.pdbx_strand_id
1 'polypeptide(L)'
;MKLIFIHGSGGSKEAWRYQVEHFPSAEAIDLPGHPRGKPCTSVDGYVEWLRNYIHERGYSKVILAGNSLGGGIVLLYALKYPGDLKGIITIGSGARLRVHPMYLTQLEEAIKNAKLLEEFLEKRWELIAPELKEVMRRRAFENGPVVFLNDYLCCDKFDIIARLGEIRVPTLAICGSQDIMTRPNTPTTLPATSGEQER
;
A
#
# COMPACT_ATOMS: atom_id res chain seq x y z
N MET A 1 -5.35 -9.11 -19.52
CA MET A 1 -5.67 -8.94 -18.08
C MET A 1 -4.65 -7.97 -17.51
N LYS A 2 -5.06 -6.94 -16.79
CA LYS A 2 -4.16 -5.90 -16.26
C LYS A 2 -3.88 -6.18 -14.78
N LEU A 3 -2.60 -6.12 -14.39
CA LEU A 3 -2.13 -6.14 -13.01
C LEU A 3 -1.67 -4.72 -12.64
N ILE A 4 -2.18 -4.18 -11.54
CA ILE A 4 -1.87 -2.82 -11.08
C ILE A 4 -1.27 -2.90 -9.69
N PHE A 5 -0.08 -2.33 -9.52
CA PHE A 5 0.65 -2.26 -8.25
C PHE A 5 0.45 -0.89 -7.58
N ILE A 6 0.13 -0.93 -6.28
CA ILE A 6 -0.18 0.24 -5.45
C ILE A 6 0.78 0.28 -4.27
N HIS A 7 1.54 1.36 -4.16
CA HIS A 7 2.55 1.55 -3.12
C HIS A 7 1.95 1.80 -1.73
N GLY A 8 2.79 1.73 -0.71
CA GLY A 8 2.45 2.07 0.67
C GLY A 8 2.59 3.56 0.98
N SER A 9 2.36 3.92 2.24
CA SER A 9 2.39 5.30 2.76
C SER A 9 3.68 6.02 2.39
N GLY A 10 3.54 7.23 1.86
CA GLY A 10 4.65 8.09 1.44
C GLY A 10 5.53 7.51 0.32
N GLY A 11 5.14 6.37 -0.26
CA GLY A 11 5.89 5.66 -1.28
C GLY A 11 5.71 6.23 -2.69
N SER A 12 6.02 5.39 -3.67
CA SER A 12 5.88 5.71 -5.09
C SER A 12 5.86 4.42 -5.92
N LYS A 13 5.50 4.52 -7.18
CA LYS A 13 5.48 3.40 -8.12
C LYS A 13 6.83 2.70 -8.28
N GLU A 14 7.94 3.41 -8.07
CA GLU A 14 9.29 2.86 -8.15
C GLU A 14 9.55 1.72 -7.15
N ALA A 15 8.79 1.63 -6.07
CA ALA A 15 8.84 0.50 -5.14
C ALA A 15 8.53 -0.85 -5.80
N TRP A 16 7.87 -0.82 -6.96
CA TRP A 16 7.46 -1.99 -7.72
C TRP A 16 8.30 -2.26 -8.97
N ARG A 17 9.47 -1.64 -9.06
CA ARG A 17 10.35 -1.72 -10.23
C ARG A 17 10.57 -3.17 -10.70
N TYR A 18 10.98 -4.05 -9.81
CA TYR A 18 11.28 -5.44 -10.15
C TYR A 18 10.04 -6.23 -10.59
N GLN A 19 8.88 -5.94 -9.97
CA GLN A 19 7.62 -6.59 -10.33
C GLN A 19 7.15 -6.14 -11.72
N VAL A 20 7.28 -4.87 -12.04
CA VAL A 20 6.91 -4.35 -13.37
C VAL A 20 7.87 -4.86 -14.44
N GLU A 21 9.17 -4.98 -14.15
CA GLU A 21 10.15 -5.59 -15.04
C GLU A 21 9.85 -7.08 -15.30
N HIS A 22 9.38 -7.81 -14.27
CA HIS A 22 9.05 -9.23 -14.39
C HIS A 22 7.70 -9.48 -15.07
N PHE A 23 6.71 -8.62 -14.88
CA PHE A 23 5.37 -8.73 -15.46
C PHE A 23 5.11 -7.63 -16.51
N PRO A 24 5.45 -7.83 -17.79
CA PRO A 24 5.42 -6.76 -18.80
C PRO A 24 4.04 -6.12 -19.04
N SER A 25 2.94 -6.83 -18.72
CA SER A 25 1.57 -6.31 -18.81
C SER A 25 1.12 -5.55 -17.57
N ALA A 26 1.93 -5.56 -16.51
CA ALA A 26 1.63 -4.85 -15.26
C ALA A 26 1.99 -3.37 -15.34
N GLU A 27 1.42 -2.61 -14.44
CA GLU A 27 1.83 -1.23 -14.18
C GLU A 27 1.86 -0.95 -12.69
N ALA A 28 2.76 -0.08 -12.27
CA ALA A 28 2.76 0.52 -10.95
C ALA A 28 2.30 1.98 -11.07
N ILE A 29 1.50 2.41 -10.12
CA ILE A 29 0.90 3.75 -10.12
C ILE A 29 1.37 4.58 -8.94
N ASP A 30 1.50 5.89 -9.15
CA ASP A 30 1.61 6.85 -8.06
C ASP A 30 0.20 7.23 -7.58
N LEU A 31 -0.05 7.14 -6.28
CA LEU A 31 -1.27 7.65 -5.67
C LEU A 31 -1.32 9.20 -5.76
N PRO A 32 -2.51 9.83 -5.75
CA PRO A 32 -2.59 11.29 -5.77
C PRO A 32 -1.88 11.88 -4.54
N GLY A 33 -1.12 12.97 -4.79
CA GLY A 33 -0.22 13.56 -3.79
C GLY A 33 1.20 12.98 -3.77
N HIS A 34 1.54 11.97 -4.61
CA HIS A 34 2.85 11.28 -4.62
C HIS A 34 3.65 11.47 -5.91
N PRO A 35 4.30 12.59 -6.14
CA PRO A 35 4.20 13.89 -5.47
C PRO A 35 3.17 14.82 -6.11
N ARG A 36 2.43 14.37 -7.12
CA ARG A 36 1.54 15.21 -7.90
C ARG A 36 0.08 15.08 -7.45
N GLY A 37 -0.64 16.19 -7.58
CA GLY A 37 -2.03 16.27 -7.20
C GLY A 37 -2.21 16.47 -5.69
N LYS A 38 -3.45 16.35 -5.24
CA LYS A 38 -3.82 16.48 -3.83
C LYS A 38 -4.01 15.09 -3.23
N PRO A 39 -3.39 14.75 -2.11
CA PRO A 39 -3.59 13.45 -1.47
C PRO A 39 -5.04 13.27 -1.01
N CYS A 40 -5.53 12.04 -1.06
CA CYS A 40 -6.80 11.69 -0.43
C CYS A 40 -6.62 11.64 1.09
N THR A 41 -7.67 12.01 1.83
CA THR A 41 -7.65 12.08 3.30
C THR A 41 -8.26 10.86 3.99
N SER A 42 -8.54 9.81 3.21
CA SER A 42 -9.05 8.52 3.68
C SER A 42 -8.72 7.40 2.71
N VAL A 43 -8.69 6.16 3.20
CA VAL A 43 -8.56 4.97 2.34
C VAL A 43 -9.73 4.89 1.35
N ASP A 44 -10.92 5.28 1.77
CA ASP A 44 -12.11 5.34 0.89
C ASP A 44 -11.90 6.30 -0.28
N GLY A 45 -11.36 7.48 -0.03
CA GLY A 45 -11.03 8.45 -1.08
C GLY A 45 -10.02 7.91 -2.10
N TYR A 46 -9.00 7.18 -1.64
CA TYR A 46 -8.05 6.50 -2.53
C TYR A 46 -8.73 5.41 -3.36
N VAL A 47 -9.70 4.68 -2.79
CA VAL A 47 -10.48 3.67 -3.54
C VAL A 47 -11.28 4.30 -4.66
N GLU A 48 -11.99 5.42 -4.39
CA GLU A 48 -12.75 6.13 -5.43
C GLU A 48 -11.85 6.68 -6.53
N TRP A 49 -10.71 7.25 -6.16
CA TRP A 49 -9.72 7.71 -7.13
C TRP A 49 -9.20 6.55 -8.00
N LEU A 50 -8.86 5.40 -7.38
CA LEU A 50 -8.36 4.22 -8.09
C LEU A 50 -9.41 3.65 -9.05
N ARG A 51 -10.68 3.66 -8.66
CA ARG A 51 -11.77 3.24 -9.53
C ARG A 51 -11.87 4.11 -10.78
N ASN A 52 -11.84 5.43 -10.59
CA ASN A 52 -11.83 6.36 -11.71
C ASN A 52 -10.63 6.12 -12.63
N TYR A 53 -9.44 5.93 -12.04
CA TYR A 53 -8.22 5.60 -12.77
C TYR A 53 -8.37 4.36 -13.67
N ILE A 54 -8.98 3.29 -13.14
CA ILE A 54 -9.24 2.03 -13.86
C ILE A 54 -10.22 2.25 -15.01
N HIS A 55 -11.32 2.95 -14.76
CA HIS A 55 -12.37 3.18 -15.75
C HIS A 55 -11.92 4.12 -16.89
N GLU A 56 -11.22 5.21 -16.57
CA GLU A 56 -10.68 6.15 -17.58
C GLU A 56 -9.70 5.48 -18.54
N ARG A 57 -9.03 4.39 -18.12
CA ARG A 57 -8.16 3.58 -18.99
C ARG A 57 -8.86 2.47 -19.73
N GLY A 58 -10.17 2.32 -19.54
CA GLY A 58 -10.96 1.26 -20.17
C GLY A 58 -10.61 -0.15 -19.65
N TYR A 59 -10.02 -0.27 -18.47
CA TYR A 59 -9.74 -1.57 -17.88
C TYR A 59 -11.03 -2.19 -17.34
N SER A 60 -11.35 -3.41 -17.75
CA SER A 60 -12.64 -4.05 -17.40
C SER A 60 -12.53 -5.01 -16.22
N LYS A 61 -11.45 -5.75 -16.13
CA LYS A 61 -11.20 -6.75 -15.08
C LYS A 61 -9.72 -6.74 -14.74
N VAL A 62 -9.40 -6.26 -13.55
CA VAL A 62 -8.00 -6.09 -13.11
C VAL A 62 -7.64 -7.03 -11.95
N ILE A 63 -6.34 -7.23 -11.75
CA ILE A 63 -5.80 -7.70 -10.48
C ILE A 63 -5.15 -6.48 -9.81
N LEU A 64 -5.48 -6.22 -8.56
CA LEU A 64 -4.87 -5.17 -7.77
C LEU A 64 -3.89 -5.78 -6.77
N ALA A 65 -2.67 -5.27 -6.72
CA ALA A 65 -1.65 -5.66 -5.76
C ALA A 65 -1.23 -4.44 -4.94
N GLY A 66 -1.35 -4.51 -3.62
CA GLY A 66 -1.08 -3.37 -2.75
C GLY A 66 -0.19 -3.71 -1.56
N ASN A 67 0.76 -2.81 -1.26
CA ASN A 67 1.61 -2.89 -0.08
C ASN A 67 1.13 -1.93 1.00
N SER A 68 1.08 -2.36 2.26
CA SER A 68 0.75 -1.51 3.41
C SER A 68 -0.56 -0.72 3.19
N LEU A 69 -0.54 0.62 3.11
CA LEU A 69 -1.68 1.45 2.72
C LEU A 69 -2.34 0.95 1.43
N GLY A 70 -1.53 0.65 0.39
CA GLY A 70 -2.01 0.08 -0.87
C GLY A 70 -2.78 -1.22 -0.67
N GLY A 71 -2.36 -2.06 0.29
CA GLY A 71 -3.09 -3.27 0.67
C GLY A 71 -4.45 -2.97 1.31
N GLY A 72 -4.55 -1.95 2.17
CA GLY A 72 -5.82 -1.47 2.70
C GLY A 72 -6.76 -0.96 1.60
N ILE A 73 -6.20 -0.23 0.62
CA ILE A 73 -6.95 0.27 -0.55
C ILE A 73 -7.52 -0.91 -1.36
N VAL A 74 -6.73 -1.94 -1.67
CA VAL A 74 -7.24 -3.08 -2.48
C VAL A 74 -8.25 -3.93 -1.73
N LEU A 75 -8.13 -4.08 -0.41
CA LEU A 75 -9.12 -4.76 0.42
C LEU A 75 -10.46 -4.03 0.41
N LEU A 76 -10.44 -2.71 0.63
CA LEU A 76 -11.65 -1.91 0.60
C LEU A 76 -12.26 -1.83 -0.81
N TYR A 77 -11.41 -1.78 -1.85
CA TYR A 77 -11.87 -1.85 -3.24
C TYR A 77 -12.61 -3.16 -3.51
N ALA A 78 -12.10 -4.30 -3.03
CA ALA A 78 -12.74 -5.59 -3.19
C ALA A 78 -14.11 -5.69 -2.50
N LEU A 79 -14.30 -4.98 -1.39
CA LEU A 79 -15.59 -4.87 -0.71
C LEU A 79 -16.58 -4.00 -1.48
N LYS A 80 -16.12 -2.90 -2.09
CA LYS A 80 -17.01 -1.92 -2.75
C LYS A 80 -17.29 -2.28 -4.21
N TYR A 81 -16.29 -2.77 -4.93
CA TYR A 81 -16.31 -2.94 -6.38
C TYR A 81 -15.79 -4.32 -6.83
N PRO A 82 -16.30 -5.43 -6.27
CA PRO A 82 -15.80 -6.77 -6.62
C PRO A 82 -15.98 -7.10 -8.11
N GLY A 83 -16.96 -6.46 -8.76
CA GLY A 83 -17.24 -6.63 -10.19
C GLY A 83 -16.09 -6.21 -11.11
N ASP A 84 -15.24 -5.28 -10.69
CA ASP A 84 -14.10 -4.77 -11.47
C ASP A 84 -12.87 -5.67 -11.36
N LEU A 85 -12.89 -6.70 -10.49
CA LEU A 85 -11.72 -7.47 -10.10
C LEU A 85 -11.71 -8.90 -10.64
N LYS A 86 -10.52 -9.40 -10.94
CA LYS A 86 -10.20 -10.83 -11.10
C LYS A 86 -9.58 -11.42 -9.83
N GLY A 87 -9.00 -10.59 -8.99
CA GLY A 87 -8.41 -10.95 -7.71
C GLY A 87 -7.66 -9.79 -7.10
N ILE A 88 -7.20 -9.98 -5.86
CA ILE A 88 -6.38 -9.02 -5.15
C ILE A 88 -5.17 -9.70 -4.51
N ILE A 89 -4.09 -8.91 -4.34
CA ILE A 89 -2.87 -9.32 -3.65
C ILE A 89 -2.55 -8.26 -2.60
N THR A 90 -2.42 -8.66 -1.35
CA THR A 90 -1.97 -7.79 -0.26
C THR A 90 -0.57 -8.17 0.19
N ILE A 91 0.33 -7.21 0.33
CA ILE A 91 1.72 -7.43 0.73
C ILE A 91 2.01 -6.57 1.94
N GLY A 92 2.41 -7.18 3.07
CA GLY A 92 2.70 -6.46 4.31
C GLY A 92 1.56 -5.51 4.70
N SER A 93 0.33 -6.03 4.76
CA SER A 93 -0.87 -5.25 5.00
C SER A 93 -1.96 -6.08 5.69
N GLY A 94 -3.06 -5.45 6.05
CA GLY A 94 -4.16 -6.14 6.72
C GLY A 94 -5.45 -5.32 6.75
N ALA A 95 -6.47 -5.88 7.36
CA ALA A 95 -7.81 -5.28 7.47
C ALA A 95 -7.90 -4.15 8.51
N ARG A 96 -6.85 -3.96 9.31
CA ARG A 96 -6.69 -2.84 10.24
C ARG A 96 -5.22 -2.40 10.16
N LEU A 97 -5.00 -1.10 10.00
CA LEU A 97 -3.67 -0.53 9.79
C LEU A 97 -3.29 0.46 10.90
N ARG A 98 -3.50 0.07 12.16
CA ARG A 98 -3.17 0.93 13.30
C ARG A 98 -1.72 1.41 13.27
N VAL A 99 -1.53 2.70 13.45
CA VAL A 99 -0.22 3.34 13.49
C VAL A 99 0.15 3.64 14.94
N HIS A 100 1.36 3.25 15.33
CA HIS A 100 1.85 3.59 16.67
C HIS A 100 2.01 5.11 16.80
N PRO A 101 1.51 5.77 17.85
CA PRO A 101 1.52 7.24 17.99
C PRO A 101 2.90 7.87 17.80
N MET A 102 3.96 7.18 18.20
CA MET A 102 5.35 7.62 18.03
C MET A 102 5.67 7.98 16.57
N TYR A 103 5.15 7.21 15.60
CA TYR A 103 5.40 7.49 14.18
C TYR A 103 4.67 8.74 13.69
N LEU A 104 3.49 9.01 14.22
CA LEU A 104 2.75 10.24 13.91
C LEU A 104 3.53 11.45 14.44
N THR A 105 3.96 11.41 15.70
CA THR A 105 4.77 12.46 16.31
C THR A 105 6.09 12.70 15.54
N GLN A 106 6.81 11.64 15.17
CA GLN A 106 8.03 11.76 14.37
C GLN A 106 7.80 12.46 13.02
N LEU A 107 6.67 12.17 12.36
CA LEU A 107 6.33 12.82 11.09
C LEU A 107 5.88 14.28 11.28
N GLU A 108 5.17 14.61 12.36
CA GLU A 108 4.84 15.98 12.75
C GLU A 108 6.10 16.83 13.00
N GLU A 109 7.10 16.25 13.65
CA GLU A 109 8.41 16.87 13.86
C GLU A 109 9.19 17.01 12.54
N ALA A 110 9.12 16.00 11.66
CA ALA A 110 9.78 16.03 10.35
C ALA A 110 9.23 17.13 9.42
N ILE A 111 7.98 17.56 9.60
CA ILE A 111 7.43 18.73 8.88
C ILE A 111 8.23 20.00 9.20
N LYS A 112 8.75 20.11 10.40
CA LYS A 112 9.53 21.27 10.87
C LYS A 112 11.03 21.13 10.57
N ASN A 113 11.52 19.91 10.40
CA ASN A 113 12.93 19.61 10.21
C ASN A 113 13.13 18.42 9.25
N ALA A 114 13.53 18.71 8.02
CA ALA A 114 13.72 17.70 6.96
C ALA A 114 14.73 16.59 7.33
N LYS A 115 15.71 16.86 8.21
CA LYS A 115 16.67 15.85 8.67
C LYS A 115 15.97 14.72 9.43
N LEU A 116 14.91 15.02 10.16
CA LEU A 116 14.14 14.02 10.89
C LEU A 116 13.38 13.08 9.95
N LEU A 117 12.99 13.56 8.75
CA LEU A 117 12.45 12.67 7.72
C LEU A 117 13.50 11.66 7.25
N GLU A 118 14.74 12.10 7.03
CA GLU A 118 15.83 11.21 6.62
C GLU A 118 16.08 10.12 7.66
N GLU A 119 16.20 10.48 8.93
CA GLU A 119 16.39 9.53 10.04
C GLU A 119 15.21 8.54 10.16
N PHE A 120 14.00 9.02 9.95
CA PHE A 120 12.79 8.19 9.93
C PHE A 120 12.83 7.15 8.81
N LEU A 121 13.25 7.54 7.61
CA LEU A 121 13.30 6.69 6.43
C LEU A 121 14.45 5.66 6.51
N GLU A 122 15.63 6.06 6.97
CA GLU A 122 16.79 5.19 7.07
C GLU A 122 16.51 3.93 7.93
N LYS A 123 15.88 4.10 9.09
CA LYS A 123 15.50 2.98 9.97
C LYS A 123 14.51 2.01 9.32
N ARG A 124 13.67 2.48 8.41
CA ARG A 124 12.62 1.67 7.78
C ARG A 124 13.11 0.93 6.56
N TRP A 125 14.15 1.43 5.92
CA TRP A 125 14.65 0.91 4.64
C TRP A 125 16.02 0.25 4.77
N GLU A 126 16.40 -0.15 5.97
CA GLU A 126 17.68 -0.79 6.25
C GLU A 126 17.93 -2.03 5.37
N LEU A 127 16.88 -2.82 5.12
CA LEU A 127 16.96 -4.07 4.35
C LEU A 127 16.64 -3.91 2.85
N ILE A 128 16.41 -2.67 2.37
CA ILE A 128 16.12 -2.44 0.96
C ILE A 128 17.45 -2.40 0.17
N ALA A 129 17.45 -3.02 -1.02
CA ALA A 129 18.60 -3.00 -1.92
C ALA A 129 19.04 -1.56 -2.22
N PRO A 130 20.37 -1.25 -2.18
CA PRO A 130 20.87 0.12 -2.25
C PRO A 130 20.38 0.92 -3.45
N GLU A 131 20.34 0.30 -4.63
CA GLU A 131 19.90 0.94 -5.88
C GLU A 131 18.41 1.31 -5.87
N LEU A 132 17.57 0.52 -5.22
CA LEU A 132 16.16 0.81 -5.04
C LEU A 132 15.95 1.84 -3.92
N LYS A 133 16.72 1.73 -2.84
CA LYS A 133 16.68 2.64 -1.69
C LYS A 133 16.92 4.08 -2.11
N GLU A 134 17.91 4.35 -2.98
CA GLU A 134 18.23 5.70 -3.44
C GLU A 134 17.06 6.33 -4.24
N VAL A 135 16.45 5.54 -5.13
CA VAL A 135 15.28 6.02 -5.90
C VAL A 135 14.09 6.27 -4.98
N MET A 136 13.80 5.36 -4.05
CA MET A 136 12.71 5.51 -3.09
C MET A 136 12.94 6.71 -2.16
N ARG A 137 14.18 6.92 -1.70
CA ARG A 137 14.57 8.06 -0.87
C ARG A 137 14.27 9.38 -1.57
N ARG A 138 14.75 9.55 -2.81
CA ARG A 138 14.46 10.75 -3.60
C ARG A 138 12.95 11.00 -3.71
N ARG A 139 12.17 9.98 -4.05
CA ARG A 139 10.71 10.07 -4.19
C ARG A 139 10.03 10.41 -2.86
N ALA A 140 10.50 9.86 -1.76
CA ALA A 140 9.97 10.17 -0.43
C ALA A 140 10.21 11.64 -0.03
N PHE A 141 11.38 12.21 -0.38
CA PHE A 141 11.63 13.63 -0.19
C PHE A 141 10.79 14.53 -1.10
N GLU A 142 10.55 14.11 -2.35
CA GLU A 142 9.64 14.82 -3.26
C GLU A 142 8.19 14.82 -2.73
N ASN A 143 7.72 13.71 -2.12
CA ASN A 143 6.42 13.61 -1.48
C ASN A 143 6.35 14.47 -0.21
N GLY A 144 7.41 14.47 0.57
CA GLY A 144 7.55 15.22 1.81
C GLY A 144 6.79 14.62 3.01
N PRO A 145 7.13 15.08 4.24
CA PRO A 145 6.59 14.51 5.47
C PRO A 145 5.08 14.72 5.64
N VAL A 146 4.51 15.76 5.04
CA VAL A 146 3.07 16.04 5.09
C VAL A 146 2.27 14.92 4.43
N VAL A 147 2.73 14.40 3.30
CA VAL A 147 2.07 13.28 2.59
C VAL A 147 2.20 11.99 3.40
N PHE A 148 3.38 11.72 3.97
CA PHE A 148 3.57 10.58 4.88
C PHE A 148 2.63 10.63 6.08
N LEU A 149 2.52 11.79 6.74
CA LEU A 149 1.63 11.96 7.89
C LEU A 149 0.16 11.75 7.49
N ASN A 150 -0.27 12.35 6.37
CA ASN A 150 -1.62 12.14 5.84
C ASN A 150 -1.94 10.67 5.63
N ASP A 151 -1.04 9.93 4.99
CA ASP A 151 -1.22 8.51 4.71
C ASP A 151 -1.27 7.67 5.98
N TYR A 152 -0.44 7.99 6.97
CA TYR A 152 -0.46 7.31 8.26
C TYR A 152 -1.76 7.59 9.02
N LEU A 153 -2.28 8.81 8.95
CA LEU A 153 -3.59 9.14 9.52
C LEU A 153 -4.74 8.41 8.80
N CYS A 154 -4.62 8.19 7.48
CA CYS A 154 -5.55 7.34 6.73
C CYS A 154 -5.48 5.89 7.20
N CYS A 155 -4.27 5.35 7.37
CA CYS A 155 -4.05 4.01 7.89
C CYS A 155 -4.63 3.84 9.30
N ASP A 156 -4.33 4.76 10.21
CA ASP A 156 -4.74 4.64 11.62
C ASP A 156 -6.25 4.58 11.81
N LYS A 157 -7.00 5.24 10.93
CA LYS A 157 -8.46 5.23 10.90
C LYS A 157 -9.05 4.01 10.20
N PHE A 158 -8.23 3.23 9.47
CA PHE A 158 -8.71 2.13 8.66
C PHE A 158 -8.94 0.86 9.48
N ASP A 159 -10.19 0.37 9.46
CA ASP A 159 -10.60 -0.89 10.10
C ASP A 159 -11.80 -1.50 9.38
N ILE A 160 -11.58 -2.63 8.75
CA ILE A 160 -12.61 -3.41 8.05
C ILE A 160 -12.65 -4.87 8.52
N ILE A 161 -12.10 -5.18 9.69
CA ILE A 161 -12.03 -6.55 10.21
C ILE A 161 -13.40 -7.23 10.19
N ALA A 162 -14.43 -6.54 10.65
CA ALA A 162 -15.79 -7.08 10.72
C ALA A 162 -16.37 -7.44 9.33
N ARG A 163 -15.80 -6.88 8.26
CA ARG A 163 -16.25 -7.03 6.87
C ARG A 163 -15.41 -7.97 6.02
N LEU A 164 -14.29 -8.50 6.55
CA LEU A 164 -13.43 -9.41 5.78
C LEU A 164 -14.16 -10.58 5.17
N GLY A 165 -15.12 -11.16 5.89
CA GLY A 165 -15.97 -12.26 5.40
C GLY A 165 -16.86 -11.92 4.19
N GLU A 166 -16.98 -10.63 3.81
CA GLU A 166 -17.73 -10.20 2.62
C GLU A 166 -16.90 -10.27 1.34
N ILE A 167 -15.56 -10.33 1.43
CA ILE A 167 -14.67 -10.42 0.26
C ILE A 167 -14.84 -11.78 -0.41
N ARG A 168 -15.24 -11.77 -1.69
CA ARG A 168 -15.52 -12.96 -2.50
C ARG A 168 -14.56 -13.15 -3.67
N VAL A 169 -13.72 -12.16 -3.95
CA VAL A 169 -12.72 -12.27 -5.01
C VAL A 169 -11.52 -13.10 -4.56
N PRO A 170 -10.86 -13.84 -5.47
CA PRO A 170 -9.61 -14.53 -5.15
C PRO A 170 -8.61 -13.57 -4.50
N THR A 171 -8.06 -13.97 -3.36
CA THR A 171 -7.20 -13.12 -2.56
C THR A 171 -5.91 -13.86 -2.20
N LEU A 172 -4.76 -13.24 -2.50
CA LEU A 172 -3.44 -13.69 -2.06
C LEU A 172 -2.91 -12.70 -1.01
N ALA A 173 -2.59 -13.19 0.18
CA ALA A 173 -1.93 -12.40 1.22
C ALA A 173 -0.47 -12.83 1.36
N ILE A 174 0.44 -11.87 1.27
CA ILE A 174 1.88 -12.06 1.39
C ILE A 174 2.37 -11.24 2.59
N CYS A 175 3.13 -11.87 3.48
CA CYS A 175 3.77 -11.20 4.61
C CYS A 175 5.18 -11.76 4.80
N GLY A 176 6.13 -10.88 5.07
CA GLY A 176 7.49 -11.31 5.42
C GLY A 176 7.52 -11.95 6.82
N SER A 177 8.30 -13.01 6.99
CA SER A 177 8.48 -13.66 8.31
C SER A 177 9.11 -12.75 9.37
N GLN A 178 9.82 -11.71 8.94
CA GLN A 178 10.46 -10.69 9.78
C GLN A 178 9.69 -9.35 9.77
N ASP A 179 8.48 -9.32 9.23
CA ASP A 179 7.67 -8.10 9.22
C ASP A 179 7.23 -7.75 10.66
N ILE A 180 7.74 -6.62 11.15
CA ILE A 180 7.43 -6.12 12.49
C ILE A 180 6.21 -5.21 12.53
N MET A 181 5.76 -4.70 11.37
CA MET A 181 4.64 -3.77 11.24
C MET A 181 3.30 -4.49 11.04
N THR A 182 3.32 -5.52 10.20
CA THR A 182 2.13 -6.31 9.84
C THR A 182 2.41 -7.80 10.04
N ARG A 183 2.68 -8.18 11.29
CA ARG A 183 3.12 -9.54 11.65
C ARG A 183 2.17 -10.61 11.14
N PRO A 184 2.70 -11.77 10.66
CA PRO A 184 1.89 -12.95 10.40
C PRO A 184 1.08 -13.34 11.65
N ASN A 185 -0.17 -13.76 11.46
CA ASN A 185 -1.07 -14.20 12.54
C ASN A 185 -1.55 -13.13 13.52
N THR A 186 -1.42 -11.84 13.21
CA THR A 186 -2.25 -10.87 13.91
C THR A 186 -3.71 -11.01 13.45
N PRO A 187 -4.73 -10.73 14.29
CA PRO A 187 -6.14 -10.76 13.90
C PRO A 187 -6.48 -9.85 12.71
N THR A 188 -5.52 -9.04 12.29
CA THR A 188 -5.61 -8.07 11.19
C THR A 188 -5.19 -8.65 9.85
N THR A 189 -4.51 -9.81 9.82
CA THR A 189 -4.12 -10.49 8.58
C THR A 189 -5.26 -11.39 8.09
N LEU A 190 -5.43 -11.47 6.77
CA LEU A 190 -6.33 -12.46 6.17
C LEU A 190 -5.86 -13.87 6.57
N PRO A 191 -6.79 -14.80 6.89
CA PRO A 191 -6.39 -16.19 7.10
C PRO A 191 -5.69 -16.68 5.84
N ALA A 192 -4.53 -17.31 6.00
CA ALA A 192 -3.87 -17.98 4.89
C ALA A 192 -4.86 -18.97 4.27
N THR A 193 -5.22 -18.77 3.01
CA THR A 193 -5.87 -19.83 2.26
C THR A 193 -4.82 -20.93 2.14
N SER A 194 -5.10 -22.09 2.74
CA SER A 194 -4.27 -23.30 2.62
C SER A 194 -4.25 -23.75 1.16
N GLY A 195 -3.40 -23.14 0.36
CA GLY A 195 -2.90 -23.75 -0.86
C GLY A 195 -1.89 -24.80 -0.43
N GLU A 196 -2.13 -26.04 -0.80
CA GLU A 196 -1.22 -27.15 -0.57
C GLU A 196 0.19 -26.75 -1.02
N GLN A 197 1.14 -26.85 -0.10
CA GLN A 197 2.56 -26.85 -0.42
C GLN A 197 2.85 -28.12 -1.21
N GLU A 198 2.85 -28.05 -2.52
CA GLU A 198 3.63 -29.00 -3.31
C GLU A 198 5.11 -28.68 -3.13
N ARG A 199 5.85 -29.68 -2.73
CA ARG A 199 7.28 -29.71 -2.41
C ARG A 199 8.16 -29.49 -3.62
#